data_c94c06ba0d52dd5ad3048e5336f54a1e
#
_entry.id   c94c06ba0d52dd5ad3048e5336f54a1e
#
_cell.length_a   1.000
_cell.length_b   1.000
_cell.length_c   1.000
_cell.angle_alpha   90.00
_cell.angle_beta   90.00
_cell.angle_gamma   90.00
#
_symmetry.space_group_name_H-M   'P 1'
#
loop_
_entity.id
_entity.type
_entity.pdbx_description
1 polymer ?
#
loop_
_entity_poly.entity_id
_entity_poly.type
_entity_poly.pdbx_seq_one_letter_code
_entity_poly.pdbx_strand_id
1 'polypeptide(L)'
;MQKILGYIRKAVQDFDLIQKGDKIAVGVSGGKDSLVLLAGLAQMRRFAEFDYDITAVTIDPGFNGVPNNYDAVARLCEKLDVPFSLVHTQIGEIVFDIRKEPNPCSLCANMRRGALHDAAKAAGCNKLALGHHNDDVIETFIMNLFNEGRIGCFSPKTHLDRKDITVIRPLVLAPESQIISACNRNNLEVVKSVCPADKTTTRQKTKEFLRDMEHKDKGFKLRMFTALRKSGVDGWGYPDK
;
A
#
# COMPACT_ATOMS: atom_id res chain seq x y z
N MET A 1 -12.89 12.73 0.33
CA MET A 1 -12.75 11.45 -0.38
C MET A 1 -12.86 11.55 -1.91
N GLN A 2 -13.66 12.44 -2.50
CA GLN A 2 -13.92 12.51 -3.97
C GLN A 2 -12.66 12.47 -4.86
N LYS A 3 -11.63 13.26 -4.56
CA LYS A 3 -10.38 13.24 -5.35
C LYS A 3 -9.69 11.87 -5.32
N ILE A 4 -9.69 11.20 -4.15
CA ILE A 4 -9.12 9.86 -3.99
C ILE A 4 -9.90 8.85 -4.85
N LEU A 5 -11.22 8.91 -4.84
CA LEU A 5 -12.05 8.07 -5.72
C LEU A 5 -11.73 8.26 -7.20
N GLY A 6 -11.45 9.48 -7.62
CA GLY A 6 -11.01 9.77 -8.99
C GLY A 6 -9.67 9.08 -9.33
N TYR A 7 -8.68 9.12 -8.42
CA TYR A 7 -7.41 8.42 -8.61
C TYR A 7 -7.57 6.90 -8.61
N ILE A 8 -8.35 6.35 -7.67
CA ILE A 8 -8.62 4.90 -7.61
C ILE A 8 -9.31 4.44 -8.90
N ARG A 9 -10.39 5.12 -9.33
CA ARG A 9 -11.10 4.78 -10.55
C ARG A 9 -10.17 4.78 -11.76
N LYS A 10 -9.36 5.85 -11.89
CA LYS A 10 -8.39 5.94 -12.97
C LYS A 10 -7.36 4.81 -12.93
N ALA A 11 -6.83 4.46 -11.76
CA ALA A 11 -5.89 3.36 -11.62
C ALA A 11 -6.54 2.00 -11.95
N VAL A 12 -7.79 1.78 -11.52
CA VAL A 12 -8.54 0.58 -11.85
C VAL A 12 -8.72 0.43 -13.36
N GLN A 13 -9.06 1.52 -14.05
CA GLN A 13 -9.24 1.54 -15.51
C GLN A 13 -7.90 1.39 -16.25
N ASP A 14 -6.88 2.19 -15.89
CA ASP A 14 -5.60 2.21 -16.60
C ASP A 14 -4.83 0.88 -16.48
N PHE A 15 -5.01 0.13 -15.40
CA PHE A 15 -4.24 -1.08 -15.10
C PHE A 15 -5.10 -2.34 -14.92
N ASP A 16 -6.40 -2.26 -15.21
CA ASP A 16 -7.34 -3.38 -15.04
C ASP A 16 -7.19 -4.06 -13.67
N LEU A 17 -7.29 -3.24 -12.58
CA LEU A 17 -7.00 -3.71 -11.24
C LEU A 17 -8.14 -4.52 -10.61
N ILE A 18 -9.39 -4.14 -10.88
CA ILE A 18 -10.58 -4.73 -10.27
C ILE A 18 -11.57 -5.12 -11.35
N GLN A 19 -12.10 -6.34 -11.25
CA GLN A 19 -13.08 -6.91 -12.17
C GLN A 19 -14.33 -7.37 -11.42
N LYS A 20 -15.40 -7.63 -12.15
CA LYS A 20 -16.64 -8.16 -11.60
C LYS A 20 -16.41 -9.49 -10.87
N GLY A 21 -16.94 -9.58 -9.65
CA GLY A 21 -16.85 -10.77 -8.82
C GLY A 21 -15.54 -10.94 -8.04
N ASP A 22 -14.62 -9.95 -8.11
CA ASP A 22 -13.40 -10.01 -7.31
C ASP A 22 -13.69 -9.98 -5.81
N LYS A 23 -12.91 -10.76 -5.06
CA LYS A 23 -12.84 -10.72 -3.60
C LYS A 23 -11.49 -10.18 -3.19
N ILE A 24 -11.48 -8.96 -2.65
CA ILE A 24 -10.28 -8.17 -2.43
C ILE A 24 -9.95 -8.09 -0.95
N ALA A 25 -8.82 -8.67 -0.53
CA ALA A 25 -8.25 -8.36 0.77
C ALA A 25 -7.60 -6.97 0.71
N VAL A 26 -7.95 -6.08 1.62
CA VAL A 26 -7.28 -4.78 1.79
C VAL A 26 -6.30 -4.89 2.94
N GLY A 27 -5.00 -4.78 2.66
CA GLY A 27 -3.97 -4.78 3.70
C GLY A 27 -4.00 -3.47 4.50
N VAL A 28 -4.46 -3.54 5.76
CA VAL A 28 -4.63 -2.36 6.62
C VAL A 28 -3.60 -2.37 7.73
N SER A 29 -2.58 -1.52 7.62
CA SER A 29 -1.53 -1.37 8.65
C SER A 29 -1.91 -0.40 9.79
N GLY A 30 -3.05 0.28 9.68
CA GLY A 30 -3.43 1.38 10.56
C GLY A 30 -2.82 2.73 10.15
N GLY A 31 -1.90 2.77 9.21
CA GLY A 31 -1.35 4.02 8.66
C GLY A 31 -2.32 4.72 7.70
N LYS A 32 -2.14 6.04 7.53
CA LYS A 32 -3.00 6.92 6.70
C LYS A 32 -3.32 6.35 5.31
N ASP A 33 -2.32 5.74 4.64
CA ASP A 33 -2.43 5.28 3.26
C ASP A 33 -3.37 4.08 3.17
N SER A 34 -3.21 3.12 4.07
CA SER A 34 -4.05 1.93 4.14
C SER A 34 -5.48 2.23 4.56
N LEU A 35 -5.68 3.19 5.48
CA LEU A 35 -7.01 3.62 5.90
C LEU A 35 -7.75 4.36 4.78
N VAL A 36 -7.05 5.23 4.04
CA VAL A 36 -7.62 5.93 2.87
C VAL A 36 -7.92 4.95 1.74
N LEU A 37 -7.08 3.94 1.51
CA LEU A 37 -7.35 2.86 0.56
C LEU A 37 -8.63 2.11 0.92
N LEU A 38 -8.75 1.66 2.18
CA LEU A 38 -9.93 0.94 2.67
C LEU A 38 -11.21 1.77 2.48
N ALA A 39 -11.19 3.01 2.97
CA ALA A 39 -12.34 3.91 2.86
C ALA A 39 -12.68 4.23 1.39
N GLY A 40 -11.67 4.38 0.54
CA GLY A 40 -11.83 4.63 -0.89
C GLY A 40 -12.47 3.44 -1.62
N LEU A 41 -11.99 2.22 -1.40
CA LEU A 41 -12.56 1.02 -2.01
C LEU A 41 -13.97 0.72 -1.50
N ALA A 42 -14.22 0.86 -0.19
CA ALA A 42 -15.55 0.69 0.38
C ALA A 42 -16.56 1.68 -0.19
N GLN A 43 -16.16 2.95 -0.37
CA GLN A 43 -17.02 3.95 -0.97
C GLN A 43 -17.20 3.71 -2.47
N MET A 44 -16.14 3.34 -3.21
CA MET A 44 -16.23 3.06 -4.64
C MET A 44 -17.16 1.90 -4.93
N ARG A 45 -17.19 0.84 -4.09
CA ARG A 45 -18.10 -0.31 -4.19
C ARG A 45 -19.57 0.09 -4.34
N ARG A 46 -19.98 1.21 -3.73
CA ARG A 46 -21.39 1.69 -3.78
C ARG A 46 -21.77 2.32 -5.12
N PHE A 47 -20.81 2.65 -5.96
CA PHE A 47 -20.99 3.37 -7.23
C PHE A 47 -20.29 2.70 -8.41
N ALA A 48 -19.72 1.51 -8.18
CA ALA A 48 -19.08 0.75 -9.25
C ALA A 48 -20.16 0.17 -10.19
N GLU A 49 -19.82 0.07 -11.47
CA GLU A 49 -20.69 -0.54 -12.48
C GLU A 49 -20.78 -2.06 -12.34
N PHE A 50 -19.93 -2.63 -11.48
CA PHE A 50 -19.86 -4.08 -11.22
C PHE A 50 -19.62 -4.35 -9.74
N ASP A 51 -20.08 -5.50 -9.28
CA ASP A 51 -19.95 -5.93 -7.89
C ASP A 51 -18.57 -6.52 -7.62
N TYR A 52 -17.99 -6.20 -6.47
CA TYR A 52 -16.82 -6.82 -5.87
C TYR A 52 -16.91 -6.75 -4.34
N ASP A 53 -16.29 -7.72 -3.68
CA ASP A 53 -16.23 -7.78 -2.23
C ASP A 53 -14.90 -7.28 -1.69
N ILE A 54 -14.92 -6.74 -0.48
CA ILE A 54 -13.71 -6.33 0.24
C ILE A 54 -13.70 -6.89 1.66
N THR A 55 -12.51 -7.31 2.11
CA THR A 55 -12.24 -7.71 3.50
C THR A 55 -10.99 -6.99 3.97
N ALA A 56 -11.04 -6.32 5.10
CA ALA A 56 -9.87 -5.67 5.70
C ALA A 56 -9.03 -6.72 6.44
N VAL A 57 -7.71 -6.74 6.20
CA VAL A 57 -6.78 -7.65 6.84
C VAL A 57 -5.65 -6.86 7.47
N THR A 58 -5.43 -7.04 8.76
CA THR A 58 -4.31 -6.46 9.51
C THR A 58 -3.39 -7.56 10.03
N ILE A 59 -2.09 -7.42 9.79
CA ILE A 59 -1.07 -8.25 10.40
C ILE A 59 -0.46 -7.48 11.56
N ASP A 60 -0.64 -8.00 12.77
CA ASP A 60 0.04 -7.49 13.96
C ASP A 60 1.39 -8.20 14.11
N PRO A 61 2.51 -7.47 14.01
CA PRO A 61 3.84 -8.08 14.14
C PRO A 61 4.19 -8.51 15.56
N GLY A 62 3.47 -8.07 16.60
CA GLY A 62 3.78 -8.39 18.00
C GLY A 62 5.10 -7.80 18.45
N PHE A 63 5.39 -6.53 18.13
CA PHE A 63 6.62 -5.87 18.59
C PHE A 63 6.66 -5.78 20.12
N ASN A 64 7.85 -6.06 20.69
CA ASN A 64 8.09 -6.07 22.15
C ASN A 64 7.19 -7.06 22.91
N GLY A 65 6.69 -8.11 22.27
CA GLY A 65 5.82 -9.12 22.87
C GLY A 65 4.42 -8.62 23.24
N VAL A 66 4.03 -7.41 22.82
CA VAL A 66 2.74 -6.81 23.13
C VAL A 66 1.93 -6.63 21.86
N PRO A 67 0.67 -7.11 21.78
CA PRO A 67 -0.23 -6.81 20.68
C PRO A 67 -0.45 -5.31 20.54
N ASN A 68 -0.44 -4.81 19.31
CA ASN A 68 -0.77 -3.42 19.04
C ASN A 68 -2.30 -3.21 19.07
N ASN A 69 -2.74 -2.01 19.41
CA ASN A 69 -4.17 -1.68 19.43
C ASN A 69 -4.64 -1.27 18.04
N TYR A 70 -5.55 -2.06 17.47
CA TYR A 70 -6.20 -1.80 16.18
C TYR A 70 -7.69 -1.49 16.30
N ASP A 71 -8.19 -1.09 17.47
CA ASP A 71 -9.61 -0.77 17.69
C ASP A 71 -10.11 0.32 16.75
N ALA A 72 -9.27 1.31 16.43
CA ALA A 72 -9.60 2.35 15.46
C ALA A 72 -9.86 1.78 14.06
N VAL A 73 -9.10 0.74 13.65
CA VAL A 73 -9.31 0.03 12.38
C VAL A 73 -10.62 -0.76 12.44
N ALA A 74 -10.86 -1.48 13.53
CA ALA A 74 -12.09 -2.26 13.71
C ALA A 74 -13.35 -1.37 13.62
N ARG A 75 -13.36 -0.24 14.36
CA ARG A 75 -14.46 0.74 14.28
C ARG A 75 -14.65 1.32 12.87
N LEU A 76 -13.57 1.57 12.14
CA LEU A 76 -13.66 2.04 10.75
C LEU A 76 -14.28 0.96 9.86
N CYS A 77 -13.88 -0.28 10.00
CA CYS A 77 -14.44 -1.42 9.23
C CYS A 77 -15.94 -1.59 9.50
N GLU A 78 -16.35 -1.54 10.75
CA GLU A 78 -17.76 -1.57 11.14
C GLU A 78 -18.57 -0.44 10.47
N LYS A 79 -18.07 0.80 10.56
CA LYS A 79 -18.69 1.97 9.91
C LYS A 79 -18.80 1.84 8.40
N LEU A 80 -17.87 1.15 7.76
CA LEU A 80 -17.83 0.95 6.31
C LEU A 80 -18.57 -0.31 5.84
N ASP A 81 -19.08 -1.10 6.76
CA ASP A 81 -19.68 -2.43 6.48
C ASP A 81 -18.68 -3.32 5.73
N VAL A 82 -17.49 -3.48 6.31
CA VAL A 82 -16.38 -4.28 5.77
C VAL A 82 -15.95 -5.31 6.81
N PRO A 83 -15.94 -6.61 6.48
CA PRO A 83 -15.38 -7.64 7.36
C PRO A 83 -13.93 -7.33 7.72
N PHE A 84 -13.55 -7.56 8.98
CA PHE A 84 -12.21 -7.29 9.50
C PHE A 84 -11.57 -8.54 10.06
N SER A 85 -10.33 -8.81 9.67
CA SER A 85 -9.50 -9.90 10.17
C SER A 85 -8.20 -9.34 10.73
N LEU A 86 -7.94 -9.60 12.02
CA LEU A 86 -6.68 -9.28 12.69
C LEU A 86 -5.89 -10.56 12.94
N VAL A 87 -4.69 -10.64 12.37
CA VAL A 87 -3.79 -11.79 12.49
C VAL A 87 -2.62 -11.41 13.38
N HIS A 88 -2.55 -12.00 14.56
CA HIS A 88 -1.42 -11.85 15.46
C HIS A 88 -0.26 -12.74 15.03
N THR A 89 0.96 -12.22 15.06
CA THR A 89 2.17 -12.95 14.67
C THR A 89 3.31 -12.68 15.65
N GLN A 90 4.34 -13.52 15.60
CA GLN A 90 5.59 -13.35 16.36
C GLN A 90 6.70 -12.73 15.51
N ILE A 91 6.35 -11.97 14.45
CA ILE A 91 7.33 -11.39 13.52
C ILE A 91 8.30 -10.45 14.25
N GLY A 92 7.80 -9.66 15.21
CA GLY A 92 8.63 -8.76 16.00
C GLY A 92 9.71 -9.52 16.76
N GLU A 93 9.33 -10.53 17.52
CA GLU A 93 10.24 -11.40 18.27
C GLU A 93 11.26 -12.09 17.36
N ILE A 94 10.79 -12.70 16.26
CA ILE A 94 11.67 -13.39 15.32
C ILE A 94 12.73 -12.44 14.74
N VAL A 95 12.33 -11.24 14.32
CA VAL A 95 13.22 -10.30 13.62
C VAL A 95 14.19 -9.61 14.57
N PHE A 96 13.71 -9.14 15.73
CA PHE A 96 14.49 -8.27 16.61
C PHE A 96 15.18 -9.02 17.75
N ASP A 97 14.58 -10.10 18.26
CA ASP A 97 15.10 -10.81 19.43
C ASP A 97 15.84 -12.11 19.07
N ILE A 98 15.33 -12.87 18.09
CA ILE A 98 15.91 -14.15 17.69
C ILE A 98 16.98 -13.99 16.61
N ARG A 99 16.60 -13.40 15.46
CA ARG A 99 17.49 -13.32 14.28
C ARG A 99 18.51 -12.21 14.38
N LYS A 100 18.17 -11.07 14.98
CA LYS A 100 19.03 -9.89 15.16
C LYS A 100 19.78 -9.50 13.87
N GLU A 101 19.06 -9.51 12.76
CA GLU A 101 19.60 -9.22 11.43
C GLU A 101 20.16 -7.79 11.35
N PRO A 102 21.27 -7.57 10.63
CA PRO A 102 21.81 -6.22 10.40
C PRO A 102 20.81 -5.30 9.70
N ASN A 103 19.91 -5.86 8.89
CA ASN A 103 18.83 -5.13 8.18
C ASN A 103 17.45 -5.70 8.54
N PRO A 104 16.96 -5.46 9.77
CA PRO A 104 15.74 -6.08 10.27
C PRO A 104 14.50 -5.68 9.46
N CYS A 105 14.49 -4.48 8.85
CA CYS A 105 13.36 -3.99 8.09
C CYS A 105 13.04 -4.84 6.86
N SER A 106 14.05 -5.37 6.18
CA SER A 106 13.87 -6.23 5.00
C SER A 106 13.20 -7.56 5.37
N LEU A 107 13.71 -8.22 6.42
CA LEU A 107 13.16 -9.47 6.91
C LEU A 107 11.72 -9.27 7.42
N CYS A 108 11.48 -8.24 8.24
CA CYS A 108 10.15 -7.90 8.76
C CYS A 108 9.14 -7.66 7.62
N ALA A 109 9.53 -6.87 6.60
CA ALA A 109 8.68 -6.61 5.45
C ALA A 109 8.33 -7.88 4.68
N ASN A 110 9.30 -8.78 4.48
CA ASN A 110 9.07 -10.05 3.79
C ASN A 110 8.13 -10.97 4.57
N MET A 111 8.34 -11.11 5.89
CA MET A 111 7.49 -11.95 6.75
C MET A 111 6.06 -11.40 6.82
N ARG A 112 5.89 -10.07 7.03
CA ARG A 112 4.58 -9.43 7.03
C ARG A 112 3.85 -9.60 5.70
N ARG A 113 4.57 -9.51 4.59
CA ARG A 113 4.01 -9.73 3.25
C ARG A 113 3.54 -11.17 3.10
N GLY A 114 4.34 -12.15 3.52
CA GLY A 114 3.96 -13.57 3.52
C GLY A 114 2.69 -13.82 4.33
N ALA A 115 2.66 -13.37 5.59
CA ALA A 115 1.50 -13.50 6.45
C ALA A 115 0.23 -12.84 5.87
N LEU A 116 0.39 -11.68 5.23
CA LEU A 116 -0.74 -10.96 4.60
C LEU A 116 -1.29 -11.72 3.39
N HIS A 117 -0.41 -12.34 2.57
CA HIS A 117 -0.84 -13.18 1.45
C HIS A 117 -1.61 -14.41 1.94
N ASP A 118 -1.11 -15.07 2.98
CA ASP A 118 -1.74 -16.27 3.55
C ASP A 118 -3.10 -15.93 4.17
N ALA A 119 -3.18 -14.83 4.91
CA ALA A 119 -4.44 -14.34 5.46
C ALA A 119 -5.48 -13.95 4.37
N ALA A 120 -5.04 -13.32 3.29
CA ALA A 120 -5.90 -12.98 2.17
C ALA A 120 -6.47 -14.24 1.49
N LYS A 121 -5.64 -15.28 1.28
CA LYS A 121 -6.10 -16.58 0.73
C LYS A 121 -7.04 -17.28 1.69
N ALA A 122 -6.74 -17.31 2.98
CA ALA A 122 -7.61 -17.90 4.00
C ALA A 122 -8.99 -17.22 4.05
N ALA A 123 -9.06 -15.92 3.78
CA ALA A 123 -10.31 -15.17 3.63
C ALA A 123 -11.02 -15.41 2.27
N GLY A 124 -10.51 -16.30 1.41
CA GLY A 124 -11.09 -16.61 0.10
C GLY A 124 -10.93 -15.48 -0.92
N CYS A 125 -9.97 -14.57 -0.72
CA CYS A 125 -9.72 -13.47 -1.64
C CYS A 125 -8.81 -13.90 -2.80
N ASN A 126 -9.12 -13.41 -4.01
CA ASN A 126 -8.29 -13.59 -5.20
C ASN A 126 -7.37 -12.38 -5.47
N LYS A 127 -7.62 -11.26 -4.80
CA LYS A 127 -6.81 -10.04 -4.89
C LYS A 127 -6.40 -9.50 -3.53
N LEU A 128 -5.23 -8.85 -3.48
CA LEU A 128 -4.71 -8.15 -2.31
C LEU A 128 -4.42 -6.70 -2.68
N ALA A 129 -5.14 -5.75 -2.11
CA ALA A 129 -4.95 -4.32 -2.31
C ALA A 129 -3.98 -3.74 -1.27
N LEU A 130 -2.97 -3.01 -1.74
CA LEU A 130 -1.97 -2.35 -0.91
C LEU A 130 -1.99 -0.83 -1.11
N GLY A 131 -1.76 -0.07 -0.04
CA GLY A 131 -1.86 1.38 0.01
C GLY A 131 -0.66 2.15 -0.55
N HIS A 132 0.14 1.56 -1.47
CA HIS A 132 1.21 2.30 -2.13
C HIS A 132 0.65 3.41 -3.02
N HIS A 133 1.27 4.58 -2.93
CA HIS A 133 0.83 5.79 -3.63
C HIS A 133 1.89 6.34 -4.59
N ASN A 134 1.59 7.42 -5.29
CA ASN A 134 2.45 8.00 -6.33
C ASN A 134 3.87 8.32 -5.84
N ASP A 135 4.00 8.91 -4.66
CA ASP A 135 5.32 9.24 -4.11
C ASP A 135 6.14 7.98 -3.78
N ASP A 136 5.50 6.88 -3.29
CA ASP A 136 6.19 5.59 -3.09
C ASP A 136 6.75 5.02 -4.40
N VAL A 137 6.04 5.21 -5.51
CA VAL A 137 6.48 4.79 -6.85
C VAL A 137 7.76 5.52 -7.22
N ILE A 138 7.77 6.85 -7.10
CA ILE A 138 8.91 7.69 -7.46
C ILE A 138 10.10 7.38 -6.52
N GLU A 139 9.86 7.26 -5.21
CA GLU A 139 10.87 6.89 -4.22
C GLU A 139 11.51 5.55 -4.56
N THR A 140 10.70 4.53 -4.87
CA THR A 140 11.20 3.20 -5.22
C THR A 140 11.98 3.21 -6.53
N PHE A 141 11.50 3.95 -7.54
CA PHE A 141 12.18 4.11 -8.81
C PHE A 141 13.58 4.73 -8.64
N ILE A 142 13.68 5.80 -7.85
CA ILE A 142 14.96 6.46 -7.54
C ILE A 142 15.89 5.57 -6.72
N MET A 143 15.35 4.84 -5.73
CA MET A 143 16.14 3.89 -4.93
C MET A 143 16.71 2.78 -5.83
N ASN A 144 15.92 2.21 -6.71
CA ASN A 144 16.40 1.18 -7.65
C ASN A 144 17.47 1.74 -8.60
N LEU A 145 17.25 2.95 -9.12
CA LEU A 145 18.19 3.58 -10.05
C LEU A 145 19.54 3.88 -9.39
N PHE A 146 19.55 4.48 -8.19
CA PHE A 146 20.76 4.98 -7.54
C PHE A 146 21.49 3.93 -6.70
N ASN A 147 20.76 3.01 -6.06
CA ASN A 147 21.37 2.03 -5.16
C ASN A 147 21.56 0.66 -5.81
N GLU A 148 20.70 0.29 -6.79
CA GLU A 148 20.71 -1.03 -7.40
C GLU A 148 21.12 -0.99 -8.89
N GLY A 149 21.32 0.20 -9.47
CA GLY A 149 21.65 0.36 -10.91
C GLY A 149 20.56 -0.19 -11.84
N ARG A 150 19.31 -0.24 -11.37
CA ARG A 150 18.19 -0.86 -12.07
C ARG A 150 17.11 0.15 -12.42
N ILE A 151 16.70 0.18 -13.70
CA ILE A 151 15.51 0.91 -14.15
C ILE A 151 14.28 0.06 -13.84
N GLY A 152 13.42 0.52 -12.94
CA GLY A 152 12.21 -0.21 -12.59
C GLY A 152 11.60 0.21 -11.25
N CYS A 153 10.37 -0.27 -11.03
CA CYS A 153 9.61 -0.04 -9.81
C CYS A 153 8.69 -1.25 -9.56
N PHE A 154 7.99 -1.27 -8.44
CA PHE A 154 6.91 -2.25 -8.28
C PHE A 154 5.77 -1.97 -9.26
N SER A 155 5.16 -3.01 -9.81
CA SER A 155 4.05 -2.90 -10.76
C SER A 155 2.75 -2.45 -10.09
N PRO A 156 1.84 -1.76 -10.79
CA PRO A 156 0.48 -1.48 -10.32
C PRO A 156 -0.34 -2.75 -10.02
N LYS A 157 -0.12 -3.80 -10.83
CA LYS A 157 -0.75 -5.13 -10.74
C LYS A 157 0.31 -6.20 -10.87
N THR A 158 0.35 -7.16 -9.94
CA THR A 158 1.33 -8.26 -9.94
C THR A 158 0.63 -9.56 -9.57
N HIS A 159 0.62 -10.55 -10.46
CA HIS A 159 0.18 -11.90 -10.09
C HIS A 159 1.31 -12.66 -9.41
N LEU A 160 0.99 -13.37 -8.36
CA LEU A 160 1.92 -14.21 -7.59
C LEU A 160 1.54 -15.68 -7.79
N ASP A 161 2.16 -16.35 -8.77
CA ASP A 161 1.81 -17.72 -9.19
C ASP A 161 1.82 -18.71 -8.03
N ARG A 162 2.86 -18.66 -7.16
CA ARG A 162 2.98 -19.60 -6.02
C ARG A 162 1.85 -19.48 -5.00
N LYS A 163 1.23 -18.32 -4.88
CA LYS A 163 0.15 -18.04 -3.93
C LYS A 163 -1.20 -17.93 -4.62
N ASP A 164 -1.21 -17.91 -5.94
CA ASP A 164 -2.39 -17.70 -6.76
C ASP A 164 -3.22 -16.51 -6.23
N ILE A 165 -2.58 -15.37 -6.10
CA ILE A 165 -3.20 -14.11 -5.66
C ILE A 165 -2.64 -12.94 -6.47
N THR A 166 -3.50 -12.01 -6.84
CA THR A 166 -3.07 -10.79 -7.55
C THR A 166 -2.95 -9.61 -6.60
N VAL A 167 -1.74 -9.09 -6.45
CA VAL A 167 -1.50 -7.84 -5.69
C VAL A 167 -1.82 -6.65 -6.56
N ILE A 168 -2.67 -5.75 -6.07
CA ILE A 168 -3.08 -4.52 -6.74
C ILE A 168 -2.76 -3.28 -5.88
N ARG A 169 -2.56 -2.12 -6.53
CA ARG A 169 -2.20 -0.88 -5.85
C ARG A 169 -3.06 0.29 -6.34
N PRO A 170 -4.31 0.39 -5.88
CA PRO A 170 -5.27 1.36 -6.42
C PRO A 170 -4.90 2.83 -6.17
N LEU A 171 -4.01 3.13 -5.21
CA LEU A 171 -3.58 4.51 -4.91
C LEU A 171 -2.34 4.97 -5.69
N VAL A 172 -1.77 4.17 -6.60
CA VAL A 172 -0.50 4.49 -7.29
C VAL A 172 -0.51 5.79 -8.09
N LEU A 173 -1.68 6.30 -8.45
CA LEU A 173 -1.84 7.58 -9.14
C LEU A 173 -2.10 8.75 -8.18
N ALA A 174 -2.37 8.49 -6.90
CA ALA A 174 -2.69 9.50 -5.90
C ALA A 174 -1.42 10.10 -5.28
N PRO A 175 -1.20 11.42 -5.32
CA PRO A 175 -0.13 12.07 -4.57
C PRO A 175 -0.32 11.91 -3.05
N GLU A 176 0.77 11.76 -2.29
CA GLU A 176 0.73 11.65 -0.82
C GLU A 176 -0.04 12.80 -0.16
N SER A 177 0.11 14.02 -0.68
CA SER A 177 -0.59 15.21 -0.18
C SER A 177 -2.13 15.09 -0.25
N GLN A 178 -2.65 14.41 -1.29
CA GLN A 178 -4.09 14.17 -1.42
C GLN A 178 -4.56 13.09 -0.43
N ILE A 179 -3.72 12.11 -0.14
CA ILE A 179 -4.00 11.07 0.86
C ILE A 179 -4.03 11.68 2.27
N ILE A 180 -3.04 12.49 2.63
CA ILE A 180 -3.01 13.23 3.91
C ILE A 180 -4.28 14.10 4.05
N SER A 181 -4.61 14.86 3.00
CA SER A 181 -5.82 15.69 3.00
C SER A 181 -7.11 14.86 3.14
N ALA A 182 -7.20 13.71 2.48
CA ALA A 182 -8.35 12.82 2.59
C ALA A 182 -8.45 12.19 3.97
N CYS A 183 -7.34 11.72 4.55
CA CYS A 183 -7.27 11.18 5.89
C CYS A 183 -7.81 12.19 6.93
N ASN A 184 -7.29 13.42 6.91
CA ASN A 184 -7.69 14.48 7.84
C ASN A 184 -9.16 14.91 7.68
N ARG A 185 -9.61 15.13 6.43
CA ARG A 185 -10.99 15.55 6.17
C ARG A 185 -12.06 14.53 6.49
N ASN A 186 -11.69 13.24 6.51
CA ASN A 186 -12.61 12.15 6.86
C ASN A 186 -12.41 11.67 8.29
N ASN A 187 -11.57 12.36 9.09
CA ASN A 187 -11.28 12.04 10.48
C ASN A 187 -10.87 10.56 10.66
N LEU A 188 -10.01 10.04 9.74
CA LEU A 188 -9.50 8.68 9.85
C LEU A 188 -8.44 8.62 10.95
N GLU A 189 -8.70 7.82 11.97
CA GLU A 189 -7.84 7.70 13.15
C GLU A 189 -6.65 6.79 12.84
N VAL A 190 -5.45 7.38 12.76
CA VAL A 190 -4.22 6.66 12.42
C VAL A 190 -3.66 5.96 13.66
N VAL A 191 -3.37 4.69 13.54
CA VAL A 191 -2.70 3.89 14.57
C VAL A 191 -1.21 4.24 14.58
N LYS A 192 -0.67 4.59 15.75
CA LYS A 192 0.77 4.91 15.90
C LYS A 192 1.61 3.64 15.72
N SER A 193 2.68 3.76 14.94
CA SER A 193 3.66 2.68 14.80
C SER A 193 4.42 2.50 16.11
N VAL A 194 4.55 1.24 16.54
CA VAL A 194 5.37 0.83 17.70
C VAL A 194 6.67 0.12 17.23
N CYS A 195 7.01 0.25 15.96
CA CYS A 195 8.20 -0.39 15.37
C CYS A 195 9.50 0.19 15.96
N PRO A 196 10.41 -0.64 16.50
CA PRO A 196 11.68 -0.15 17.07
C PRO A 196 12.61 0.51 16.03
N ALA A 197 12.50 0.14 14.74
CA ALA A 197 13.34 0.62 13.66
C ALA A 197 12.74 1.82 12.89
N ASP A 198 11.68 2.43 13.40
CA ASP A 198 11.00 3.54 12.73
C ASP A 198 11.92 4.79 12.75
N LYS A 199 12.29 5.32 11.55
CA LYS A 199 12.98 6.62 11.30
C LYS A 199 14.40 6.63 10.72
N THR A 200 15.09 5.51 10.44
CA THR A 200 16.46 5.54 9.90
C THR A 200 16.63 4.74 8.60
N THR A 201 15.75 4.92 7.65
CA THR A 201 15.76 4.11 6.42
C THR A 201 16.33 4.86 5.21
N THR A 202 16.92 4.12 4.26
CA THR A 202 17.34 4.64 2.94
C THR A 202 16.19 5.37 2.23
N ARG A 203 14.95 4.90 2.42
CA ARG A 203 13.73 5.54 1.90
C ARG A 203 13.57 6.96 2.43
N GLN A 204 13.86 7.22 3.71
CA GLN A 204 13.76 8.56 4.27
C GLN A 204 14.73 9.55 3.59
N LYS A 205 15.98 9.12 3.33
CA LYS A 205 16.95 9.92 2.60
C LYS A 205 16.50 10.23 1.17
N THR A 206 15.93 9.23 0.49
CA THR A 206 15.38 9.42 -0.86
C THR A 206 14.19 10.39 -0.86
N LYS A 207 13.32 10.32 0.15
CA LYS A 207 12.18 11.23 0.31
C LYS A 207 12.66 12.69 0.51
N GLU A 208 13.69 12.89 1.31
CA GLU A 208 14.30 14.21 1.53
C GLU A 208 14.92 14.75 0.23
N PHE A 209 15.72 13.94 -0.47
CA PHE A 209 16.27 14.29 -1.77
C PHE A 209 15.20 14.70 -2.78
N LEU A 210 14.13 13.93 -2.91
CA LEU A 210 13.02 14.22 -3.83
C LEU A 210 12.26 15.49 -3.45
N ARG A 211 12.11 15.77 -2.15
CA ARG A 211 11.52 17.01 -1.66
C ARG A 211 12.37 18.22 -2.03
N ASP A 212 13.67 18.11 -1.84
CA ASP A 212 14.63 19.20 -2.14
C ASP A 212 14.69 19.47 -3.65
N MET A 213 14.65 18.42 -4.47
CA MET A 213 14.60 18.55 -5.93
C MET A 213 13.28 19.20 -6.40
N GLU A 214 12.16 18.78 -5.84
CA GLU A 214 10.85 19.39 -6.15
C GLU A 214 10.76 20.86 -5.71
N HIS A 215 11.45 21.23 -4.62
CA HIS A 215 11.53 22.63 -4.18
C HIS A 215 12.35 23.49 -5.13
N LYS A 216 13.49 22.97 -5.62
CA LYS A 216 14.39 23.68 -6.56
C LYS A 216 13.81 23.75 -7.97
N ASP A 217 13.09 22.70 -8.38
CA ASP A 217 12.59 22.53 -9.74
C ASP A 217 11.16 21.94 -9.68
N LYS A 218 10.18 22.83 -9.61
CA LYS A 218 8.76 22.44 -9.52
C LYS A 218 8.34 21.51 -10.66
N GLY A 219 7.64 20.43 -10.30
CA GLY A 219 7.20 19.42 -11.23
C GLY A 219 8.25 18.33 -11.51
N PHE A 220 9.37 18.32 -10.77
CA PHE A 220 10.39 17.28 -10.87
C PHE A 220 9.78 15.88 -10.66
N LYS A 221 9.04 15.68 -9.56
CA LYS A 221 8.35 14.41 -9.30
C LYS A 221 7.38 14.01 -10.40
N LEU A 222 6.62 14.96 -10.93
CA LEU A 222 5.68 14.71 -12.02
C LEU A 222 6.40 14.25 -13.29
N ARG A 223 7.54 14.86 -13.65
CA ARG A 223 8.34 14.45 -14.81
C ARG A 223 8.90 13.04 -14.62
N MET A 224 9.40 12.71 -13.44
CA MET A 224 9.87 11.36 -13.10
C MET A 224 8.77 10.31 -13.26
N PHE A 225 7.60 10.57 -12.69
CA PHE A 225 6.46 9.68 -12.81
C PHE A 225 5.98 9.54 -14.28
N THR A 226 5.97 10.65 -15.02
CA THR A 226 5.60 10.64 -16.44
C THR A 226 6.59 9.83 -17.27
N ALA A 227 7.90 9.93 -16.99
CA ALA A 227 8.92 9.13 -17.65
C ALA A 227 8.71 7.63 -17.39
N LEU A 228 8.45 7.24 -16.13
CA LEU A 228 8.12 5.86 -15.79
C LEU A 228 6.88 5.37 -16.53
N ARG A 229 5.80 6.17 -16.55
CA ARG A 229 4.57 5.85 -17.29
C ARG A 229 4.80 5.66 -18.81
N LYS A 230 5.67 6.47 -19.41
CA LYS A 230 6.01 6.37 -20.83
C LYS A 230 6.93 5.20 -21.15
N SER A 231 7.71 4.71 -20.19
CA SER A 231 8.66 3.63 -20.42
C SER A 231 8.01 2.26 -20.60
N GLY A 232 6.81 2.05 -20.05
CA GLY A 232 6.14 0.74 -20.01
C GLY A 232 6.81 -0.30 -19.10
N VAL A 233 7.92 0.03 -18.43
CA VAL A 233 8.65 -0.88 -17.55
C VAL A 233 7.77 -1.33 -16.40
N ASP A 234 7.87 -2.61 -16.02
CA ASP A 234 7.14 -3.22 -14.90
C ASP A 234 5.61 -3.02 -14.96
N GLY A 235 5.02 -2.94 -16.15
CA GLY A 235 3.59 -2.74 -16.35
C GLY A 235 3.11 -1.29 -16.14
N TRP A 236 4.04 -0.34 -16.15
CA TRP A 236 3.76 1.11 -16.09
C TRP A 236 3.46 1.67 -17.47
N GLY A 237 2.55 1.23 -18.20
CA GLY A 237 2.14 1.82 -19.49
C GLY A 237 0.93 2.74 -19.35
N TYR A 238 0.60 3.41 -20.44
CA TYR A 238 -0.75 3.94 -20.66
C TYR A 238 -1.56 2.84 -21.35
N PRO A 239 -2.87 2.73 -21.06
CA PRO A 239 -3.71 1.82 -21.81
C PRO A 239 -3.65 2.20 -23.31
N ASP A 240 -3.67 1.18 -24.15
CA ASP A 240 -3.80 1.40 -25.60
C ASP A 240 -5.08 2.19 -25.87
N LYS A 241 -4.97 3.18 -26.75
CA LYS A 241 -6.08 4.05 -27.12
C LYS A 241 -7.05 3.35 -28.05
#